data_f34e3e16722e3e384ee96197543a754c
#
_entry.id   f34e3e16722e3e384ee96197543a754c
#
_cell.length_a   1.000
_cell.length_b   1.000
_cell.length_c   1.000
_cell.angle_alpha   90.00
_cell.angle_beta   90.00
_cell.angle_gamma   90.00
#
_symmetry.space_group_name_H-M   'P 1'
#
loop_
_entity.id
_entity.type
_entity.pdbx_description
1 polymer ?
#
loop_
_entity_poly.entity_id
_entity_poly.type
_entity_poly.pdbx_seq_one_letter_code
_entity_poly.pdbx_strand_id
1 'polypeptide(L)'
;MKKLFLTLATVVVTASFSNFPVLAAGGGDVVLRQADWSFSGPFGTFDKASMQRGFQAYTEVCAGCHSMNYIAFRNLADLGYNEAEIKAIAAEYEVVDGPNDEGEMFTRNGIPADRIPAPYPNELAARAANNGAYPPDLSLIVKARANGADYLYSLLTSYEDAPAGTAVPEGMYYNAAYSGHMIAMPQPLYGDDVEYADGAD
;
A
#
# COMPACT_ATOMS: atom_id res chain seq x y z
N MET A 1 -62.97 12.04 -54.48
CA MET A 1 -62.34 12.19 -53.16
C MET A 1 -61.83 10.84 -52.71
N LYS A 2 -60.57 10.52 -52.98
CA LYS A 2 -59.95 9.23 -52.60
C LYS A 2 -59.16 9.47 -51.29
N LYS A 3 -59.58 8.81 -50.22
CA LYS A 3 -58.84 8.85 -48.93
C LYS A 3 -57.72 7.83 -48.96
N LEU A 4 -56.47 8.32 -48.91
CA LEU A 4 -55.27 7.53 -48.82
C LEU A 4 -55.02 7.20 -47.32
N PHE A 5 -55.12 5.93 -46.93
CA PHE A 5 -54.76 5.44 -45.60
C PHE A 5 -53.25 5.09 -45.61
N LEU A 6 -52.50 5.85 -44.84
CA LEU A 6 -51.06 5.60 -44.61
C LEU A 6 -50.93 4.72 -43.40
N THR A 7 -50.60 3.46 -43.58
CA THR A 7 -50.34 2.49 -42.52
C THR A 7 -48.86 2.64 -42.10
N LEU A 8 -48.66 3.14 -40.87
CA LEU A 8 -47.36 3.24 -40.22
C LEU A 8 -46.95 1.88 -39.65
N ALA A 9 -46.02 1.21 -40.24
CA ALA A 9 -45.47 -0.04 -39.73
C ALA A 9 -44.38 0.28 -38.71
N THR A 10 -44.66 0.02 -37.44
CA THR A 10 -43.72 0.15 -36.33
C THR A 10 -42.82 -1.10 -36.31
N VAL A 11 -41.56 -0.94 -36.66
CA VAL A 11 -40.54 -1.98 -36.52
C VAL A 11 -40.03 -1.95 -35.07
N VAL A 12 -40.44 -2.96 -34.28
CA VAL A 12 -39.87 -3.18 -32.93
C VAL A 12 -38.54 -3.95 -33.09
N VAL A 13 -37.43 -3.25 -32.93
CA VAL A 13 -36.11 -3.88 -32.84
C VAL A 13 -35.92 -4.39 -31.42
N THR A 14 -36.11 -5.70 -31.21
CA THR A 14 -35.74 -6.36 -29.96
C THR A 14 -34.26 -6.56 -29.91
N ALA A 15 -33.55 -5.67 -29.17
CA ALA A 15 -32.15 -5.86 -28.85
C ALA A 15 -32.01 -7.03 -27.87
N SER A 16 -31.56 -8.19 -28.37
CA SER A 16 -31.21 -9.33 -27.53
C SER A 16 -29.88 -9.01 -26.83
N PHE A 17 -29.94 -8.60 -25.56
CA PHE A 17 -28.76 -8.54 -24.72
C PHE A 17 -28.30 -9.96 -24.41
N SER A 18 -27.30 -10.42 -25.14
CA SER A 18 -26.57 -11.63 -24.80
C SER A 18 -25.81 -11.37 -23.48
N ASN A 19 -26.29 -11.91 -22.37
CA ASN A 19 -25.52 -11.98 -21.13
C ASN A 19 -24.35 -12.94 -21.35
N PHE A 20 -23.23 -12.45 -21.80
CA PHE A 20 -21.96 -13.17 -21.66
C PHE A 20 -21.61 -13.14 -20.18
N PRO A 21 -21.40 -14.29 -19.51
CA PRO A 21 -20.80 -14.30 -18.19
C PRO A 21 -19.42 -13.69 -18.35
N VAL A 22 -19.19 -12.52 -17.73
CA VAL A 22 -17.85 -12.02 -17.48
C VAL A 22 -17.22 -13.02 -16.52
N LEU A 23 -16.43 -13.95 -17.05
CA LEU A 23 -15.50 -14.72 -16.25
C LEU A 23 -14.54 -13.67 -15.65
N ALA A 24 -14.82 -13.28 -14.43
CA ALA A 24 -13.82 -12.61 -13.60
C ALA A 24 -12.60 -13.54 -13.64
N ALA A 25 -11.47 -13.02 -14.13
CA ALA A 25 -10.20 -13.74 -14.16
C ALA A 25 -10.00 -14.33 -12.75
N GLY A 26 -9.98 -15.67 -12.68
CA GLY A 26 -10.05 -16.39 -11.44
C GLY A 26 -8.87 -16.07 -10.53
N GLY A 27 -9.12 -15.21 -9.56
CA GLY A 27 -8.36 -15.24 -8.34
C GLY A 27 -8.82 -16.46 -7.57
N GLY A 28 -7.97 -17.45 -7.37
CA GLY A 28 -8.25 -18.54 -6.44
C GLY A 28 -8.68 -17.94 -5.09
N ASP A 29 -9.48 -18.68 -4.32
CA ASP A 29 -9.92 -18.23 -3.01
C ASP A 29 -8.70 -17.96 -2.13
N VAL A 30 -8.41 -16.68 -1.91
CA VAL A 30 -7.32 -16.25 -1.04
C VAL A 30 -7.74 -16.47 0.40
N VAL A 31 -7.03 -17.34 1.10
CA VAL A 31 -7.24 -17.58 2.53
C VAL A 31 -6.36 -16.62 3.32
N LEU A 32 -6.99 -15.67 4.01
CA LEU A 32 -6.27 -14.74 4.87
C LEU A 32 -6.07 -15.31 6.27
N ARG A 33 -4.89 -15.08 6.81
CA ARG A 33 -4.56 -15.34 8.21
C ARG A 33 -5.23 -14.25 9.07
N GLN A 34 -5.78 -14.64 10.20
CA GLN A 34 -6.30 -13.71 11.19
C GLN A 34 -5.32 -13.63 12.36
N ALA A 35 -5.11 -12.42 12.86
CA ALA A 35 -4.29 -12.19 14.03
C ALA A 35 -5.13 -11.56 15.15
N ASP A 36 -4.74 -11.83 16.40
CA ASP A 36 -5.37 -11.21 17.56
C ASP A 36 -4.83 -9.79 17.76
N TRP A 37 -5.50 -8.82 17.10
CA TRP A 37 -5.11 -7.43 17.19
C TRP A 37 -5.57 -6.82 18.51
N SER A 38 -4.65 -6.21 19.25
CA SER A 38 -4.95 -5.51 20.51
C SER A 38 -5.99 -4.38 20.35
N PHE A 39 -6.10 -3.82 19.17
CA PHE A 39 -7.05 -2.77 18.81
C PHE A 39 -8.42 -3.29 18.32
N SER A 40 -8.64 -4.61 18.31
CA SER A 40 -9.91 -5.20 17.86
C SER A 40 -11.01 -5.03 18.89
N GLY A 41 -12.25 -4.93 18.40
CA GLY A 41 -13.45 -4.84 19.22
C GLY A 41 -13.69 -3.47 19.88
N PRO A 42 -14.78 -3.34 20.65
CA PRO A 42 -15.23 -2.04 21.17
C PRO A 42 -14.34 -1.43 22.28
N PHE A 43 -13.47 -2.23 22.87
CA PHE A 43 -12.52 -1.83 23.92
C PHE A 43 -11.06 -2.01 23.50
N GLY A 44 -10.83 -2.29 22.21
CA GLY A 44 -9.49 -2.47 21.67
C GLY A 44 -8.65 -1.18 21.79
N THR A 45 -7.37 -1.35 22.08
CA THR A 45 -6.41 -0.25 22.18
C THR A 45 -5.14 -0.59 21.41
N PHE A 46 -4.51 0.42 20.84
CA PHE A 46 -3.22 0.24 20.19
C PHE A 46 -2.10 0.08 21.21
N ASP A 47 -1.31 -0.97 21.06
CA ASP A 47 -0.06 -1.14 21.81
C ASP A 47 1.01 -0.22 21.20
N LYS A 48 1.44 0.78 21.99
CA LYS A 48 2.40 1.79 21.51
C LYS A 48 3.78 1.21 21.22
N ALA A 49 4.23 0.24 22.01
CA ALA A 49 5.52 -0.42 21.79
C ALA A 49 5.51 -1.18 20.44
N SER A 50 4.43 -1.94 20.17
CA SER A 50 4.25 -2.61 18.88
C SER A 50 4.18 -1.63 17.72
N MET A 51 3.51 -0.46 17.90
CA MET A 51 3.47 0.56 16.86
C MET A 51 4.83 1.19 16.58
N GLN A 52 5.65 1.41 17.61
CA GLN A 52 7.01 1.92 17.47
C GLN A 52 7.90 0.91 16.74
N ARG A 53 7.83 -0.38 17.07
CA ARG A 53 8.51 -1.43 16.31
C ARG A 53 8.04 -1.48 14.86
N GLY A 54 6.74 -1.36 14.62
CA GLY A 54 6.19 -1.28 13.26
C GLY A 54 6.69 -0.04 12.48
N PHE A 55 6.87 1.09 13.15
CA PHE A 55 7.46 2.28 12.55
C PHE A 55 8.95 2.06 12.23
N GLN A 56 9.70 1.40 13.12
CA GLN A 56 11.08 1.01 12.86
C GLN A 56 11.16 0.08 11.63
N ALA A 57 10.33 -0.96 11.57
CA ALA A 57 10.27 -1.85 10.41
C ALA A 57 9.91 -1.10 9.11
N TYR A 58 9.01 -0.11 9.19
CA TYR A 58 8.74 0.76 8.04
C TYR A 58 9.99 1.53 7.60
N THR A 59 10.69 2.19 8.52
CA THR A 59 11.85 3.03 8.18
C THR A 59 13.02 2.24 7.66
N GLU A 60 13.29 1.06 8.21
CA GLU A 60 14.44 0.24 7.85
C GLU A 60 14.21 -0.63 6.61
N VAL A 61 12.96 -1.07 6.36
CA VAL A 61 12.65 -2.01 5.28
C VAL A 61 11.74 -1.39 4.22
N CYS A 62 10.59 -0.84 4.61
CA CYS A 62 9.55 -0.46 3.65
C CYS A 62 9.78 0.89 2.97
N ALA A 63 10.39 1.85 3.69
CA ALA A 63 10.56 3.24 3.26
C ALA A 63 11.47 3.40 2.03
N GLY A 64 12.32 2.40 1.75
CA GLY A 64 13.14 2.38 0.54
C GLY A 64 12.34 2.31 -0.77
N CYS A 65 11.10 1.79 -0.71
CA CYS A 65 10.22 1.64 -1.87
C CYS A 65 8.87 2.34 -1.71
N HIS A 66 8.33 2.41 -0.49
CA HIS A 66 6.98 2.89 -0.21
C HIS A 66 6.96 4.25 0.46
N SER A 67 6.14 5.15 -0.06
CA SER A 67 5.88 6.45 0.56
C SER A 67 4.84 6.37 1.68
N MET A 68 4.85 7.40 2.53
CA MET A 68 3.81 7.72 3.52
C MET A 68 3.41 9.20 3.42
N ASN A 69 2.94 9.62 2.25
CA ASN A 69 2.74 11.02 1.89
C ASN A 69 1.73 11.80 2.77
N TYR A 70 0.85 11.09 3.50
CA TYR A 70 -0.13 11.76 4.38
C TYR A 70 0.31 11.82 5.85
N ILE A 71 1.46 11.27 6.18
CA ILE A 71 2.00 11.26 7.54
C ILE A 71 3.07 12.33 7.67
N ALA A 72 2.91 13.22 8.65
CA ALA A 72 3.93 14.17 9.08
C ALA A 72 4.65 13.64 10.32
N PHE A 73 5.90 14.03 10.55
CA PHE A 73 6.66 13.59 11.72
C PHE A 73 5.94 13.87 13.05
N ARG A 74 5.20 14.98 13.17
CA ARG A 74 4.38 15.27 14.35
C ARG A 74 3.34 14.18 14.67
N ASN A 75 2.90 13.39 13.69
CA ASN A 75 1.95 12.31 13.91
C ASN A 75 2.56 11.13 14.68
N LEU A 76 3.88 11.06 14.79
CA LEU A 76 4.58 10.06 15.61
C LEU A 76 4.23 10.19 17.11
N ALA A 77 3.69 11.33 17.55
CA ALA A 77 3.13 11.49 18.89
C ALA A 77 2.03 10.47 19.20
N ASP A 78 1.26 10.06 18.18
CA ASP A 78 0.21 9.05 18.34
C ASP A 78 0.79 7.66 18.63
N LEU A 79 2.03 7.39 18.19
CA LEU A 79 2.80 6.19 18.49
C LEU A 79 3.47 6.24 19.88
N GLY A 80 3.43 7.39 20.55
CA GLY A 80 3.98 7.57 21.89
C GLY A 80 5.34 8.25 21.97
N TYR A 81 5.90 8.68 20.83
CA TYR A 81 7.12 9.50 20.83
C TYR A 81 6.87 10.87 21.44
N ASN A 82 7.81 11.35 22.25
CA ASN A 82 7.76 12.71 22.78
C ASN A 82 8.29 13.75 21.76
N GLU A 83 8.11 15.04 22.08
CA GLU A 83 8.47 16.12 21.16
C GLU A 83 9.97 16.13 20.81
N ALA A 84 10.84 15.80 21.76
CA ALA A 84 12.29 15.78 21.53
C ALA A 84 12.68 14.62 20.60
N GLU A 85 12.10 13.46 20.79
CA GLU A 85 12.28 12.29 19.92
C GLU A 85 11.77 12.56 18.52
N ILE A 86 10.58 13.15 18.38
CA ILE A 86 10.03 13.52 17.07
C ILE A 86 10.93 14.50 16.34
N LYS A 87 11.49 15.50 17.02
CA LYS A 87 12.44 16.44 16.44
C LYS A 87 13.74 15.74 16.00
N ALA A 88 14.24 14.82 16.82
CA ALA A 88 15.43 14.04 16.48
C ALA A 88 15.21 13.18 15.23
N ILE A 89 14.11 12.41 15.21
CA ILE A 89 13.73 11.58 14.06
C ILE A 89 13.57 12.45 12.80
N ALA A 90 12.84 13.56 12.88
CA ALA A 90 12.65 14.44 11.73
C ALA A 90 13.95 14.97 11.18
N ALA A 91 14.90 15.32 12.06
CA ALA A 91 16.19 15.90 11.68
C ALA A 91 17.15 14.91 10.96
N GLU A 92 16.85 13.61 11.00
CA GLU A 92 17.58 12.59 10.24
C GLU A 92 17.26 12.63 8.74
N TYR A 93 16.17 13.29 8.36
CA TYR A 93 15.71 13.38 6.97
C TYR A 93 16.06 14.74 6.36
N GLU A 94 16.45 14.72 5.09
CA GLU A 94 16.59 15.91 4.29
C GLU A 94 15.29 16.24 3.57
N VAL A 95 14.87 17.49 3.64
CA VAL A 95 13.63 18.01 3.04
C VAL A 95 13.98 19.18 2.13
N VAL A 96 13.46 19.16 0.92
CA VAL A 96 13.55 20.30 0.00
C VAL A 96 12.57 21.37 0.45
N ASP A 97 13.07 22.59 0.62
CA ASP A 97 12.31 23.76 1.07
C ASP A 97 12.62 24.97 0.17
N GLY A 98 11.87 26.02 0.33
CA GLY A 98 12.04 27.24 -0.43
C GLY A 98 10.80 27.63 -1.23
N PRO A 99 10.93 28.59 -2.15
CA PRO A 99 12.17 29.27 -2.51
C PRO A 99 12.70 30.21 -1.41
N ASN A 100 14.03 30.42 -1.37
CA ASN A 100 14.68 31.45 -0.57
C ASN A 100 14.43 32.86 -1.19
N ASP A 101 15.04 33.90 -0.63
CA ASP A 101 14.88 35.29 -1.10
C ASP A 101 15.44 35.51 -2.52
N GLU A 102 16.34 34.62 -2.98
CA GLU A 102 16.91 34.60 -4.33
C GLU A 102 16.06 33.77 -5.32
N GLY A 103 14.99 33.11 -4.84
CA GLY A 103 14.11 32.26 -5.66
C GLY A 103 14.64 30.82 -5.84
N GLU A 104 15.62 30.39 -5.05
CA GLU A 104 16.23 29.07 -5.15
C GLU A 104 15.63 28.09 -4.13
N MET A 105 15.47 26.83 -4.55
CA MET A 105 15.14 25.74 -3.65
C MET A 105 16.37 25.28 -2.91
N PHE A 106 16.25 24.96 -1.64
CA PHE A 106 17.36 24.50 -0.80
C PHE A 106 16.94 23.25 -0.01
N THR A 107 17.94 22.53 0.51
CA THR A 107 17.72 21.38 1.37
C THR A 107 18.02 21.75 2.82
N ARG A 108 17.17 21.29 3.72
CA ARG A 108 17.36 21.41 5.18
C ARG A 108 16.97 20.13 5.89
N ASN A 109 17.39 20.02 7.13
CA ASN A 109 16.89 18.95 8.00
C ASN A 109 15.38 19.10 8.22
N GLY A 110 14.69 17.96 8.29
CA GLY A 110 13.27 17.92 8.55
C GLY A 110 12.89 18.44 9.94
N ILE A 111 11.69 18.93 10.04
CA ILE A 111 11.06 19.37 11.29
C ILE A 111 9.72 18.63 11.51
N PRO A 112 9.16 18.65 12.73
CA PRO A 112 7.92 17.91 13.04
C PRO A 112 6.72 18.22 12.12
N ALA A 113 6.69 19.39 11.48
CA ALA A 113 5.63 19.78 10.55
C ALA A 113 5.78 19.16 9.16
N ASP A 114 6.97 18.74 8.80
CA ASP A 114 7.24 18.13 7.50
C ASP A 114 6.60 16.74 7.41
N ARG A 115 6.30 16.35 6.19
CA ARG A 115 5.88 14.97 5.87
C ARG A 115 7.10 14.08 5.73
N ILE A 116 6.90 12.79 5.99
CA ILE A 116 7.94 11.78 5.73
C ILE A 116 8.24 11.81 4.23
N PRO A 117 9.51 12.05 3.82
CA PRO A 117 9.88 12.12 2.41
C PRO A 117 9.61 10.82 1.67
N ALA A 118 9.11 10.95 0.44
CA ALA A 118 8.92 9.80 -0.44
C ALA A 118 10.28 9.32 -0.99
N PRO A 119 10.48 7.99 -1.19
CA PRO A 119 11.74 7.45 -1.71
C PRO A 119 12.03 7.84 -3.17
N TYR A 120 11.00 8.20 -3.93
CA TYR A 120 11.13 8.57 -5.33
C TYR A 120 10.48 9.93 -5.59
N PRO A 121 11.07 10.75 -6.48
CA PRO A 121 10.55 12.09 -6.77
C PRO A 121 9.22 12.07 -7.55
N ASN A 122 8.90 10.97 -8.22
CA ASN A 122 7.67 10.79 -8.99
C ASN A 122 7.43 9.32 -9.34
N GLU A 123 6.24 9.02 -9.87
CA GLU A 123 5.82 7.67 -10.25
C GLU A 123 6.74 7.04 -11.32
N LEU A 124 7.22 7.81 -12.30
CA LEU A 124 8.09 7.27 -13.36
C LEU A 124 9.42 6.78 -12.79
N ALA A 125 10.01 7.52 -11.86
CA ALA A 125 11.22 7.11 -11.16
C ALA A 125 10.98 5.87 -10.30
N ALA A 126 9.84 5.82 -9.58
CA ALA A 126 9.45 4.65 -8.80
C ALA A 126 9.30 3.39 -9.68
N ARG A 127 8.61 3.50 -10.82
CA ARG A 127 8.46 2.38 -11.77
C ARG A 127 9.78 1.93 -12.38
N ALA A 128 10.65 2.87 -12.74
CA ALA A 128 11.96 2.56 -13.29
C ALA A 128 12.83 1.75 -12.29
N ALA A 129 12.75 2.08 -11.01
CA ALA A 129 13.49 1.40 -9.95
C ALA A 129 12.87 0.04 -9.55
N ASN A 130 11.60 -0.23 -9.89
CA ASN A 130 10.85 -1.39 -9.43
C ASN A 130 10.31 -2.24 -10.62
N ASN A 131 11.10 -2.45 -11.66
CA ASN A 131 10.74 -3.28 -12.83
C ASN A 131 9.38 -2.94 -13.46
N GLY A 132 9.02 -1.66 -13.48
CA GLY A 132 7.73 -1.18 -13.99
C GLY A 132 6.58 -1.19 -12.97
N ALA A 133 6.73 -1.83 -11.83
CA ALA A 133 5.74 -1.79 -10.76
C ALA A 133 5.79 -0.43 -10.03
N TYR A 134 4.64 0.00 -9.52
CA TYR A 134 4.54 1.19 -8.69
C TYR A 134 4.21 0.79 -7.25
N PRO A 135 5.16 0.92 -6.30
CA PRO A 135 4.89 0.65 -4.90
C PRO A 135 3.81 1.61 -4.37
N PRO A 136 2.70 1.12 -3.82
CA PRO A 136 1.64 2.00 -3.32
C PRO A 136 2.09 2.79 -2.10
N ASP A 137 1.51 3.98 -1.92
CA ASP A 137 1.62 4.77 -0.69
C ASP A 137 0.95 4.02 0.47
N LEU A 138 1.64 3.91 1.61
CA LEU A 138 1.18 3.13 2.76
C LEU A 138 0.31 3.93 3.73
N SER A 139 0.18 5.24 3.59
CA SER A 139 -0.53 6.10 4.55
C SER A 139 -1.95 5.63 4.89
N LEU A 140 -2.66 5.08 3.91
CA LEU A 140 -4.06 4.65 4.05
C LEU A 140 -4.27 3.18 3.65
N ILE A 141 -3.20 2.41 3.52
CA ILE A 141 -3.25 1.06 2.95
C ILE A 141 -4.21 0.13 3.70
N VAL A 142 -4.24 0.20 5.03
CA VAL A 142 -5.15 -0.60 5.87
C VAL A 142 -6.63 -0.32 5.56
N LYS A 143 -6.97 0.94 5.24
CA LYS A 143 -8.33 1.32 4.84
C LYS A 143 -8.62 1.03 3.37
N ALA A 144 -7.59 1.02 2.54
CA ALA A 144 -7.70 0.82 1.10
C ALA A 144 -7.76 -0.66 0.69
N ARG A 145 -7.64 -1.57 1.62
CA ARG A 145 -7.71 -3.03 1.38
C ARG A 145 -8.84 -3.66 2.18
N ALA A 146 -9.61 -4.54 1.53
CA ALA A 146 -10.55 -5.39 2.23
C ALA A 146 -9.79 -6.23 3.26
N ASN A 147 -10.38 -6.44 4.43
CA ASN A 147 -9.81 -7.11 5.60
C ASN A 147 -8.60 -6.37 6.23
N GLY A 148 -8.28 -5.16 5.80
CA GLY A 148 -7.39 -4.24 6.48
C GLY A 148 -6.07 -4.85 6.97
N ALA A 149 -5.91 -4.88 8.30
CA ALA A 149 -4.70 -5.38 8.94
C ALA A 149 -4.45 -6.87 8.69
N ASP A 150 -5.49 -7.72 8.68
CA ASP A 150 -5.36 -9.15 8.39
C ASP A 150 -4.88 -9.42 6.97
N TYR A 151 -5.31 -8.59 6.01
CA TYR A 151 -4.80 -8.67 4.64
C TYR A 151 -3.31 -8.33 4.58
N LEU A 152 -2.86 -7.25 5.22
CA LEU A 152 -1.45 -6.86 5.21
C LEU A 152 -0.58 -7.88 5.93
N TYR A 153 -1.04 -8.37 7.06
CA TYR A 153 -0.35 -9.45 7.78
C TYR A 153 -0.20 -10.70 6.91
N SER A 154 -1.30 -11.13 6.29
CA SER A 154 -1.27 -12.27 5.38
C SER A 154 -0.34 -12.02 4.20
N LEU A 155 -0.40 -10.84 3.58
CA LEU A 155 0.47 -10.49 2.45
C LEU A 155 1.95 -10.59 2.82
N LEU A 156 2.35 -10.03 3.97
CA LEU A 156 3.75 -10.01 4.39
C LEU A 156 4.27 -11.37 4.84
N THR A 157 3.37 -12.28 5.27
CA THR A 157 3.76 -13.59 5.83
C THR A 157 3.44 -14.80 4.93
N SER A 158 2.95 -14.60 3.71
CA SER A 158 2.53 -15.68 2.80
C SER A 158 3.34 -15.77 1.51
N TYR A 159 4.60 -15.30 1.55
CA TYR A 159 5.56 -15.61 0.49
C TYR A 159 6.02 -17.06 0.64
N GLU A 160 5.99 -17.80 -0.45
CA GLU A 160 6.40 -19.22 -0.48
C GLU A 160 6.77 -19.63 -1.90
N ASP A 161 7.33 -20.81 -2.05
CA ASP A 161 7.60 -21.40 -3.36
C ASP A 161 6.29 -21.67 -4.10
N ALA A 162 6.24 -21.33 -5.38
CA ALA A 162 5.06 -21.60 -6.19
C ALA A 162 4.77 -23.11 -6.29
N PRO A 163 3.51 -23.52 -6.27
CA PRO A 163 3.14 -24.92 -6.44
C PRO A 163 3.70 -25.52 -7.73
N ALA A 164 4.01 -26.80 -7.71
CA ALA A 164 4.55 -27.51 -8.86
C ALA A 164 3.70 -27.32 -10.12
N GLY A 165 4.33 -26.93 -11.22
CA GLY A 165 3.66 -26.63 -12.48
C GLY A 165 3.15 -25.20 -12.63
N THR A 166 3.31 -24.36 -11.62
CA THR A 166 2.97 -22.93 -11.70
C THR A 166 4.16 -22.16 -12.26
N ALA A 167 3.96 -21.48 -13.40
CA ALA A 167 4.99 -20.60 -13.95
C ALA A 167 4.94 -19.23 -13.25
N VAL A 168 6.05 -18.82 -12.64
CA VAL A 168 6.22 -17.47 -12.07
C VAL A 168 6.91 -16.61 -13.11
N PRO A 169 6.27 -15.52 -13.59
CA PRO A 169 6.89 -14.60 -14.53
C PRO A 169 8.15 -13.93 -13.95
N GLU A 170 9.09 -13.57 -14.81
CA GLU A 170 10.26 -12.80 -14.39
C GLU A 170 9.88 -11.49 -13.69
N GLY A 171 10.53 -11.18 -12.58
CA GLY A 171 10.23 -10.01 -11.75
C GLY A 171 8.95 -10.10 -10.92
N MET A 172 8.32 -11.28 -10.87
CA MET A 172 7.19 -11.57 -9.99
C MET A 172 7.55 -12.61 -8.95
N TYR A 173 6.82 -12.61 -7.86
CA TYR A 173 7.00 -13.53 -6.72
C TYR A 173 5.67 -14.19 -6.40
N TYR A 174 5.71 -15.46 -6.01
CA TYR A 174 4.50 -16.13 -5.57
C TYR A 174 4.15 -15.72 -4.14
N ASN A 175 2.88 -15.41 -3.92
CA ASN A 175 2.35 -15.07 -2.61
C ASN A 175 0.92 -15.59 -2.48
N ALA A 176 0.71 -16.51 -1.55
CA ALA A 176 -0.58 -17.20 -1.39
C ALA A 176 -1.73 -16.26 -0.99
N ALA A 177 -1.43 -15.13 -0.35
CA ALA A 177 -2.42 -14.15 0.10
C ALA A 177 -2.70 -13.03 -0.92
N TYR A 178 -1.93 -12.95 -2.00
CA TYR A 178 -2.15 -11.95 -3.04
C TYR A 178 -3.14 -12.44 -4.09
N SER A 179 -4.07 -11.59 -4.52
CA SER A 179 -5.03 -11.95 -5.57
C SER A 179 -4.31 -12.31 -6.86
N GLY A 180 -4.55 -13.52 -7.37
CA GLY A 180 -3.82 -14.07 -8.52
C GLY A 180 -2.44 -14.62 -8.18
N HIS A 181 -2.03 -14.58 -6.93
CA HIS A 181 -0.82 -15.17 -6.36
C HIS A 181 0.53 -14.67 -6.91
N MET A 182 0.52 -13.73 -7.87
CA MET A 182 1.74 -13.17 -8.47
C MET A 182 1.85 -11.70 -8.12
N ILE A 183 2.87 -11.34 -7.33
CA ILE A 183 3.12 -9.98 -6.87
C ILE A 183 4.49 -9.50 -7.33
N ALA A 184 4.59 -8.23 -7.77
CA ALA A 184 5.86 -7.64 -8.17
C ALA A 184 6.75 -7.23 -6.98
N MET A 185 6.18 -7.07 -5.77
CA MET A 185 6.95 -6.81 -4.56
C MET A 185 7.71 -8.08 -4.16
N PRO A 186 9.05 -8.04 -4.05
CA PRO A 186 9.79 -9.15 -3.46
C PRO A 186 9.40 -9.33 -1.99
N GLN A 187 9.67 -10.51 -1.43
CA GLN A 187 9.49 -10.74 0.01
C GLN A 187 10.28 -9.68 0.80
N PRO A 188 9.62 -8.86 1.62
CA PRO A 188 10.32 -7.77 2.31
C PRO A 188 10.90 -8.17 3.67
N LEU A 189 10.42 -9.27 4.27
CA LEU A 189 10.80 -9.72 5.61
C LEU A 189 11.20 -11.19 5.58
N TYR A 190 12.39 -11.50 6.10
CA TYR A 190 12.95 -12.86 6.15
C TYR A 190 13.16 -13.37 7.59
N GLY A 191 12.80 -12.57 8.59
CA GLY A 191 12.98 -12.85 10.01
C GLY A 191 13.89 -11.83 10.67
N ASP A 192 15.19 -11.95 10.62
CA ASP A 192 16.15 -11.11 11.34
C ASP A 192 16.47 -9.77 10.62
N ASP A 193 15.51 -9.20 9.89
CA ASP A 193 15.73 -7.98 9.09
C ASP A 193 15.73 -6.69 9.93
N VAL A 194 15.14 -6.74 11.11
CA VAL A 194 15.04 -5.59 12.03
C VAL A 194 15.44 -6.03 13.44
N GLU A 195 16.45 -5.37 14.00
CA GLU A 195 16.88 -5.61 15.37
C GLU A 195 16.18 -4.62 16.32
N TYR A 196 15.30 -5.13 17.16
CA TYR A 196 14.57 -4.31 18.14
C TYR A 196 15.35 -4.15 19.43
N ALA A 197 15.45 -2.91 19.92
CA ALA A 197 16.19 -2.60 21.16
C ALA A 197 15.61 -3.26 22.42
N ASP A 198 14.34 -3.65 22.42
CA ASP A 198 13.66 -4.36 23.49
C ASP A 198 13.80 -5.89 23.40
N GLY A 199 14.49 -6.40 22.38
CA GLY A 199 14.70 -7.83 22.14
C GLY A 199 13.44 -8.57 21.69
N ALA A 200 12.45 -7.87 21.14
CA ALA A 200 11.31 -8.49 20.49
C ALA A 200 11.73 -9.13 19.15
N ASP A 201 11.09 -10.25 18.79
CA ASP A 201 11.26 -10.94 17.49
C ASP A 201 10.12 -10.55 16.52
#